data_02a483279da536614e402d3a190d0783
#
_entry.id   02a483279da536614e402d3a190d0783
#
_cell.length_a   1.000
_cell.length_b   1.000
_cell.length_c   1.000
_cell.angle_alpha   90.00
_cell.angle_beta   90.00
_cell.angle_gamma   90.00
#
_symmetry.space_group_name_H-M   'P 1'
#
loop_
_entity.id
_entity.type
_entity.pdbx_description
1 polymer ?
#
loop_
_entity_poly.entity_id
_entity_poly.type
_entity_poly.pdbx_seq_one_letter_code
_entity_poly.pdbx_strand_id
1 'polypeptide(L)'
;AYFSGTKVKWILDNVPGARERAEKGELLFGTVETWLIWKLTCGKVHVTDYSNASRTMLFNIHTLDWDDEILQILDIPRCMLPKPVPNSEFYEYADPMHFGGEIKIAGAAGDQQAALFGQTCFNKGEAKNTYGTGGFLLMNTGDHPVRSKNGLLTTIAWGLNGQVNYA
;
A
#
# COMPACT_ATOMS: atom_id res chain seq x y z
N ALA A 1 -7.92 -6.04 -14.62
CA ALA A 1 -6.89 -6.33 -13.64
C ALA A 1 -5.98 -5.12 -13.40
N TYR A 2 -6.51 -4.10 -12.73
CA TYR A 2 -5.72 -2.91 -12.37
C TYR A 2 -4.85 -3.18 -11.13
N PHE A 3 -5.44 -3.76 -10.09
CA PHE A 3 -4.78 -4.03 -8.81
C PHE A 3 -3.84 -5.25 -8.86
N SER A 4 -2.90 -5.32 -7.92
CA SER A 4 -1.84 -6.33 -7.89
C SER A 4 -2.31 -7.74 -7.48
N GLY A 5 -3.36 -7.89 -6.69
CA GLY A 5 -3.80 -9.18 -6.17
C GLY A 5 -3.99 -10.25 -7.24
N THR A 6 -4.71 -9.94 -8.32
CA THR A 6 -4.89 -10.89 -9.44
C THR A 6 -3.61 -11.19 -10.21
N LYS A 7 -2.65 -10.26 -10.21
CA LYS A 7 -1.33 -10.47 -10.84
C LYS A 7 -0.46 -11.40 -10.00
N VAL A 8 -0.50 -11.25 -8.67
CA VAL A 8 0.19 -12.17 -7.73
C VAL A 8 -0.37 -13.58 -7.91
N LYS A 9 -1.69 -13.73 -7.90
CA LYS A 9 -2.32 -15.03 -8.18
C LYS A 9 -1.82 -15.62 -9.51
N TRP A 10 -1.84 -14.83 -10.57
CA TRP A 10 -1.40 -15.31 -11.89
C TRP A 10 0.06 -15.79 -11.87
N ILE A 11 0.96 -15.08 -11.19
CA ILE A 11 2.37 -15.48 -11.06
C ILE A 11 2.47 -16.81 -10.31
N LEU A 12 1.77 -16.94 -9.17
CA LEU A 12 1.80 -18.15 -8.35
C LEU A 12 1.27 -19.38 -9.11
N ASP A 13 0.27 -19.17 -9.97
CA ASP A 13 -0.37 -20.26 -10.73
C ASP A 13 0.41 -20.63 -12.00
N ASN A 14 1.17 -19.72 -12.61
CA ASN A 14 1.74 -19.91 -13.95
C ASN A 14 3.27 -19.94 -13.98
N VAL A 15 3.96 -19.49 -12.93
CA VAL A 15 5.44 -19.55 -12.87
C VAL A 15 5.86 -20.80 -12.12
N PRO A 16 6.59 -21.73 -12.77
CA PRO A 16 7.00 -22.99 -12.14
C PRO A 16 7.75 -22.78 -10.83
N GLY A 17 7.31 -23.45 -9.76
CA GLY A 17 7.91 -23.38 -8.43
C GLY A 17 7.62 -22.12 -7.63
N ALA A 18 6.90 -21.13 -8.19
CA ALA A 18 6.61 -19.90 -7.47
C ALA A 18 5.73 -20.13 -6.23
N ARG A 19 4.71 -20.96 -6.35
CA ARG A 19 3.79 -21.28 -5.25
C ARG A 19 4.52 -21.95 -4.09
N GLU A 20 5.25 -23.01 -4.34
CA GLU A 20 6.00 -23.73 -3.30
C GLU A 20 7.01 -22.84 -2.59
N ARG A 21 7.65 -21.94 -3.33
CA ARG A 21 8.59 -20.97 -2.76
C ARG A 21 7.88 -19.90 -1.94
N ALA A 22 6.71 -19.43 -2.38
CA ALA A 22 5.90 -18.48 -1.64
C ALA A 22 5.41 -19.06 -0.32
N GLU A 23 4.92 -20.30 -0.33
CA GLU A 23 4.48 -21.03 0.87
C GLU A 23 5.61 -21.28 1.88
N LYS A 24 6.84 -21.43 1.39
CA LYS A 24 8.06 -21.53 2.22
C LYS A 24 8.58 -20.18 2.73
N GLY A 25 7.94 -19.06 2.35
CA GLY A 25 8.39 -17.71 2.71
C GLY A 25 9.65 -17.24 1.97
N GLU A 26 10.01 -17.88 0.85
CA GLU A 26 11.17 -17.52 0.03
C GLU A 26 10.87 -16.38 -0.96
N LEU A 27 9.59 -16.08 -1.19
CA LEU A 27 9.14 -14.99 -2.05
C LEU A 27 8.40 -13.94 -1.23
N LEU A 28 8.74 -12.69 -1.47
CA LEU A 28 8.08 -11.55 -0.85
C LEU A 28 7.33 -10.74 -1.91
N PHE A 29 6.14 -10.28 -1.54
CA PHE A 29 5.35 -9.33 -2.32
C PHE A 29 5.58 -7.92 -1.80
N GLY A 30 5.48 -6.94 -2.69
CA GLY A 30 5.45 -5.53 -2.31
C GLY A 30 5.01 -4.65 -3.47
N THR A 31 4.53 -3.48 -3.14
CA THR A 31 4.37 -2.36 -4.05
C THR A 31 5.71 -1.63 -4.21
N VAL A 32 5.78 -0.60 -5.05
CA VAL A 32 7.06 0.05 -5.39
C VAL A 32 7.75 0.61 -4.15
N GLU A 33 7.00 1.25 -3.24
CA GLU A 33 7.57 1.82 -2.02
C GLU A 33 8.08 0.73 -1.07
N THR A 34 7.39 -0.43 -0.98
CA THR A 34 7.86 -1.59 -0.22
C THR A 34 9.24 -2.03 -0.72
N TRP A 35 9.40 -2.12 -2.05
CA TRP A 35 10.68 -2.45 -2.67
C TRP A 35 11.75 -1.42 -2.35
N LEU A 36 11.44 -0.12 -2.43
CA LEU A 36 12.38 0.96 -2.11
C LEU A 36 12.81 0.89 -0.64
N ILE A 37 11.87 0.74 0.29
CA ILE A 37 12.16 0.60 1.73
C ILE A 37 13.02 -0.64 1.98
N TRP A 38 12.68 -1.78 1.39
CA TRP A 38 13.47 -3.00 1.47
C TRP A 38 14.90 -2.79 0.98
N LYS A 39 15.08 -2.13 -0.16
CA LYS A 39 16.43 -1.85 -0.71
C LYS A 39 17.19 -0.85 0.15
N LEU A 40 16.58 0.23 0.57
CA LEU A 40 17.21 1.27 1.39
C LEU A 40 17.62 0.74 2.77
N THR A 41 16.90 -0.24 3.30
CA THR A 41 17.21 -0.87 4.60
C THR A 41 18.05 -2.13 4.47
N CYS A 42 18.54 -2.47 3.28
CA CYS A 42 19.26 -3.73 3.01
C CYS A 42 18.50 -4.98 3.52
N GLY A 43 17.18 -4.98 3.36
CA GLY A 43 16.33 -6.11 3.71
C GLY A 43 15.94 -6.22 5.19
N LYS A 44 16.20 -5.21 6.01
CA LYS A 44 15.88 -5.25 7.45
C LYS A 44 14.38 -5.23 7.73
N VAL A 45 13.59 -4.51 6.92
CA VAL A 45 12.14 -4.40 7.11
C VAL A 45 11.37 -4.62 5.82
N HIS A 46 10.24 -5.32 5.94
CA HIS A 46 9.31 -5.59 4.85
C HIS A 46 7.95 -4.99 5.23
N VAL A 47 7.71 -3.75 4.81
CA VAL A 47 6.53 -2.96 5.18
C VAL A 47 5.89 -2.31 3.95
N THR A 48 4.61 -1.98 4.05
CA THR A 48 3.87 -1.15 3.10
C THR A 48 2.98 -0.18 3.87
N ASP A 49 2.80 1.04 3.39
CA ASP A 49 1.89 1.98 4.00
C ASP A 49 0.42 1.69 3.65
N TYR A 50 -0.52 2.16 4.48
CA TYR A 50 -1.94 1.90 4.29
C TYR A 50 -2.48 2.38 2.94
N SER A 51 -1.99 3.52 2.43
CA SER A 51 -2.47 4.04 1.15
C SER A 51 -2.08 3.14 -0.02
N ASN A 52 -0.83 2.65 -0.08
CA ASN A 52 -0.39 1.69 -1.09
C ASN A 52 -1.04 0.31 -0.87
N ALA A 53 -1.12 -0.18 0.36
CA ALA A 53 -1.80 -1.43 0.67
C ALA A 53 -3.24 -1.44 0.16
N SER A 54 -3.98 -0.35 0.33
CA SER A 54 -5.37 -0.22 -0.14
C SER A 54 -5.53 -0.28 -1.68
N ARG A 55 -4.41 -0.24 -2.44
CA ARG A 55 -4.39 -0.36 -3.91
C ARG A 55 -4.04 -1.77 -4.41
N THR A 56 -3.97 -2.75 -3.52
CA THR A 56 -3.59 -4.12 -3.87
C THR A 56 -4.77 -5.05 -4.15
N MET A 57 -5.97 -4.73 -3.71
CA MET A 57 -7.16 -5.59 -3.63
C MET A 57 -7.05 -6.69 -2.55
N LEU A 58 -5.96 -6.72 -1.79
CA LEU A 58 -5.72 -7.74 -0.75
C LEU A 58 -5.91 -7.19 0.67
N PHE A 59 -6.05 -5.87 0.79
CA PHE A 59 -6.07 -5.15 2.06
C PHE A 59 -7.48 -4.78 2.47
N ASN A 60 -7.83 -5.06 3.72
CA ASN A 60 -9.11 -4.68 4.30
C ASN A 60 -8.99 -3.28 4.92
N ILE A 61 -9.62 -2.29 4.30
CA ILE A 61 -9.57 -0.88 4.72
C ILE A 61 -10.28 -0.58 6.03
N HIS A 62 -11.07 -1.53 6.56
CA HIS A 62 -11.77 -1.39 7.84
C HIS A 62 -10.93 -1.90 9.00
N THR A 63 -10.22 -3.03 8.80
CA THR A 63 -9.37 -3.64 9.84
C THR A 63 -7.93 -3.16 9.78
N LEU A 64 -7.53 -2.47 8.70
CA LEU A 64 -6.17 -1.98 8.41
C LEU A 64 -5.13 -3.11 8.36
N ASP A 65 -5.55 -4.25 7.85
CA ASP A 65 -4.71 -5.44 7.67
C ASP A 65 -5.10 -6.18 6.38
N TRP A 66 -4.33 -7.20 6.04
CA TRP A 66 -4.63 -8.07 4.90
C TRP A 66 -5.95 -8.81 5.14
N ASP A 67 -6.76 -8.95 4.09
CA ASP A 67 -8.06 -9.60 4.15
C ASP A 67 -7.91 -11.12 3.94
N ASP A 68 -8.05 -11.89 5.02
CA ASP A 68 -7.83 -13.34 5.00
C ASP A 68 -8.84 -14.08 4.10
N GLU A 69 -10.06 -13.57 3.95
CA GLU A 69 -11.04 -14.16 3.03
C GLU A 69 -10.60 -13.98 1.58
N ILE A 70 -10.14 -12.80 1.22
CA ILE A 70 -9.62 -12.51 -0.13
C ILE A 70 -8.34 -13.30 -0.40
N LEU A 71 -7.44 -13.40 0.58
CA LEU A 71 -6.23 -14.22 0.45
C LEU A 71 -6.56 -15.69 0.21
N GLN A 72 -7.56 -16.22 0.91
CA GLN A 72 -8.04 -17.60 0.72
C GLN A 72 -8.65 -17.78 -0.67
N ILE A 73 -9.54 -16.87 -1.12
CA ILE A 73 -10.17 -16.93 -2.44
C ILE A 73 -9.13 -16.89 -3.57
N LEU A 74 -8.10 -16.05 -3.43
CA LEU A 74 -7.05 -15.91 -4.41
C LEU A 74 -5.90 -16.91 -4.23
N ASP A 75 -5.95 -17.70 -3.16
CA ASP A 75 -4.91 -18.68 -2.80
C ASP A 75 -3.51 -18.02 -2.75
N ILE A 76 -3.41 -16.92 -1.98
CA ILE A 76 -2.18 -16.16 -1.79
C ILE A 76 -1.66 -16.38 -0.37
N PRO A 77 -0.44 -16.91 -0.19
CA PRO A 77 0.14 -17.12 1.13
C PRO A 77 0.39 -15.80 1.85
N ARG A 78 -0.18 -15.64 3.07
CA ARG A 78 -0.02 -14.43 3.88
C ARG A 78 1.44 -14.12 4.23
N CYS A 79 2.29 -15.16 4.37
CA CYS A 79 3.71 -15.01 4.72
C CYS A 79 4.54 -14.22 3.70
N MET A 80 4.05 -14.07 2.46
CA MET A 80 4.75 -13.27 1.45
C MET A 80 4.39 -11.78 1.49
N LEU A 81 3.41 -11.37 2.29
CA LEU A 81 2.90 -9.99 2.31
C LEU A 81 3.66 -9.12 3.30
N PRO A 82 3.92 -7.84 2.99
CA PRO A 82 4.56 -6.90 3.89
C PRO A 82 3.66 -6.56 5.08
N LYS A 83 4.25 -6.14 6.19
CA LYS A 83 3.48 -5.59 7.33
C LYS A 83 2.88 -4.24 6.93
N PRO A 84 1.55 -4.06 7.03
CA PRO A 84 0.93 -2.76 6.82
C PRO A 84 1.27 -1.80 7.97
N VAL A 85 1.57 -0.55 7.62
CA VAL A 85 1.97 0.49 8.58
C VAL A 85 1.29 1.83 8.24
N PRO A 86 1.12 2.77 9.20
CA PRO A 86 0.68 4.12 8.92
C PRO A 86 1.58 4.84 7.92
N ASN A 87 1.02 5.87 7.24
CA ASN A 87 1.77 6.67 6.26
C ASN A 87 2.88 7.51 6.88
N SER A 88 2.80 7.80 8.18
CA SER A 88 3.82 8.54 8.92
C SER A 88 4.08 7.82 10.24
N GLU A 89 5.17 7.09 10.24
CA GLU A 89 5.70 6.34 11.39
C GLU A 89 7.18 6.05 11.14
N PHE A 90 7.96 5.86 12.19
CA PHE A 90 9.34 5.39 12.01
C PHE A 90 9.34 3.92 11.55
N TYR A 91 9.81 3.66 10.34
CA TYR A 91 9.90 2.31 9.78
C TYR A 91 11.26 1.68 10.09
N GLU A 92 12.33 2.37 9.74
CA GLU A 92 13.73 1.94 9.97
C GLU A 92 14.70 3.05 9.51
N TYR A 93 15.98 2.87 9.79
CA TYR A 93 17.04 3.68 9.17
C TYR A 93 17.45 3.10 7.81
N ALA A 94 17.67 3.99 6.85
CA ALA A 94 18.37 3.60 5.63
C ALA A 94 19.78 3.15 5.97
N ASP A 95 20.27 2.14 5.25
CA ASP A 95 21.64 1.67 5.44
C ASP A 95 22.65 2.78 5.10
N PRO A 96 23.65 3.02 5.98
CA PRO A 96 24.64 4.08 5.77
C PRO A 96 25.38 4.02 4.43
N MET A 97 25.45 2.84 3.82
CA MET A 97 26.08 2.68 2.50
C MET A 97 25.43 3.50 1.39
N HIS A 98 24.15 3.85 1.53
CA HIS A 98 23.42 4.61 0.51
C HIS A 98 23.68 6.10 0.58
N PHE A 99 23.88 6.64 1.78
CA PHE A 99 23.92 8.10 2.02
C PHE A 99 25.11 8.56 2.85
N GLY A 100 26.03 7.66 3.24
CA GLY A 100 27.16 7.97 4.10
C GLY A 100 26.82 8.21 5.57
N GLY A 101 25.59 7.95 5.98
CA GLY A 101 25.09 8.11 7.35
C GLY A 101 23.68 7.56 7.51
N GLU A 102 23.20 7.45 8.75
CA GLU A 102 21.85 7.00 9.06
C GLU A 102 20.82 8.06 8.74
N ILE A 103 19.87 7.72 7.88
CA ILE A 103 18.71 8.56 7.55
C ILE A 103 17.44 7.79 7.90
N LYS A 104 16.57 8.41 8.71
CA LYS A 104 15.29 7.80 9.09
C LYS A 104 14.35 7.70 7.88
N ILE A 105 13.79 6.51 7.68
CA ILE A 105 12.65 6.31 6.79
C ILE A 105 11.40 6.36 7.68
N ALA A 106 10.62 7.42 7.54
CA ALA A 106 9.52 7.71 8.46
C ALA A 106 8.23 8.13 7.74
N GLY A 107 8.14 7.89 6.45
CA GLY A 107 6.94 8.20 5.68
C GLY A 107 6.93 7.51 4.33
N ALA A 108 5.76 7.03 3.94
CA ALA A 108 5.48 6.49 2.61
C ALA A 108 4.01 6.73 2.26
N ALA A 109 3.74 6.98 0.98
CA ALA A 109 2.38 7.17 0.50
C ALA A 109 2.29 6.81 -0.99
N GLY A 110 1.11 6.35 -1.42
CA GLY A 110 0.80 6.27 -2.85
C GLY A 110 0.81 7.67 -3.47
N ASP A 111 1.25 7.78 -4.72
CA ASP A 111 1.43 9.06 -5.42
C ASP A 111 0.16 9.91 -5.44
N GLN A 112 -0.99 9.30 -5.66
CA GLN A 112 -2.27 10.00 -5.72
C GLN A 112 -2.74 10.47 -4.34
N GLN A 113 -2.49 9.69 -3.30
CA GLN A 113 -2.77 10.04 -1.91
C GLN A 113 -1.80 11.11 -1.42
N ALA A 114 -0.52 11.02 -1.77
CA ALA A 114 0.45 12.06 -1.51
C ALA A 114 0.06 13.39 -2.17
N ALA A 115 -0.46 13.34 -3.40
CA ALA A 115 -0.97 14.53 -4.09
C ALA A 115 -2.21 15.12 -3.39
N LEU A 116 -3.14 14.28 -2.90
CA LEU A 116 -4.31 14.75 -2.13
C LEU A 116 -3.88 15.49 -0.86
N PHE A 117 -2.94 14.91 -0.13
CA PHE A 117 -2.36 15.51 1.08
C PHE A 117 -1.57 16.78 0.76
N GLY A 118 -0.69 16.70 -0.26
CA GLY A 118 0.16 17.82 -0.66
C GLY A 118 -0.61 19.03 -1.23
N GLN A 119 -1.82 18.81 -1.74
CA GLN A 119 -2.75 19.87 -2.13
C GLN A 119 -3.65 20.33 -0.99
N THR A 120 -3.31 19.97 0.25
CA THR A 120 -3.99 20.40 1.47
C THR A 120 -5.48 20.04 1.54
N CYS A 121 -5.89 18.96 0.88
CA CYS A 121 -7.27 18.46 0.91
C CYS A 121 -7.54 17.73 2.24
N PHE A 122 -7.42 18.43 3.38
CA PHE A 122 -7.49 17.84 4.72
C PHE A 122 -8.91 17.68 5.23
N ASN A 123 -9.84 18.45 4.69
CA ASN A 123 -11.22 18.40 5.13
C ASN A 123 -12.07 17.51 4.22
N LYS A 124 -13.10 16.91 4.82
CA LYS A 124 -14.10 16.13 4.06
C LYS A 124 -14.73 16.96 2.96
N GLY A 125 -14.77 16.42 1.75
CA GLY A 125 -15.30 17.06 0.56
C GLY A 125 -14.26 17.80 -0.27
N GLU A 126 -13.07 18.06 0.25
CA GLU A 126 -11.97 18.62 -0.55
C GLU A 126 -11.42 17.57 -1.51
N ALA A 127 -11.10 18.00 -2.72
CA ALA A 127 -10.71 17.13 -3.80
C ALA A 127 -9.55 17.70 -4.60
N LYS A 128 -8.73 16.81 -5.13
CA LYS A 128 -7.70 17.15 -6.11
C LYS A 128 -7.97 16.44 -7.42
N ASN A 129 -7.48 16.98 -8.50
CA ASN A 129 -7.44 16.30 -9.78
C ASN A 129 -6.04 16.40 -10.39
N THR A 130 -5.44 15.26 -10.65
CA THR A 130 -4.13 15.18 -11.31
C THR A 130 -4.34 14.83 -12.78
N TYR A 131 -3.85 15.68 -13.66
CA TYR A 131 -3.78 15.42 -15.09
C TYR A 131 -2.34 15.08 -15.49
N GLY A 132 -2.14 13.88 -16.00
CA GLY A 132 -0.86 13.36 -16.51
C GLY A 132 -1.15 12.35 -17.61
N THR A 133 -0.47 11.22 -17.62
CA THR A 133 -0.79 10.08 -18.51
C THR A 133 -2.23 9.59 -18.32
N GLY A 134 -2.79 9.78 -17.12
CA GLY A 134 -4.19 9.58 -16.80
C GLY A 134 -4.76 10.74 -15.99
N GLY A 135 -6.10 10.81 -15.89
CA GLY A 135 -6.79 11.70 -14.97
C GLY A 135 -7.13 10.99 -13.67
N PHE A 136 -6.71 11.55 -12.52
CA PHE A 136 -6.92 10.94 -11.21
C PHE A 136 -7.57 11.94 -10.25
N LEU A 137 -8.89 11.82 -10.13
CA LEU A 137 -9.69 12.60 -9.20
C LEU A 137 -9.81 11.84 -7.87
N LEU A 138 -9.36 12.45 -6.78
CA LEU A 138 -9.56 11.96 -5.43
C LEU A 138 -10.26 13.02 -4.57
N MET A 139 -11.20 12.57 -3.75
CA MET A 139 -11.90 13.43 -2.79
C MET A 139 -11.78 12.84 -1.39
N ASN A 140 -11.34 13.64 -0.42
CA ASN A 140 -11.33 13.27 0.98
C ASN A 140 -12.77 13.04 1.47
N THR A 141 -13.08 11.83 1.92
CA THR A 141 -14.42 11.45 2.45
C THR A 141 -14.48 11.50 3.98
N GLY A 142 -13.38 11.83 4.64
CA GLY A 142 -13.28 11.91 6.10
C GLY A 142 -12.85 10.60 6.74
N ASP A 143 -13.26 10.39 7.96
CA ASP A 143 -12.86 9.26 8.83
C ASP A 143 -13.65 7.96 8.61
N HIS A 144 -14.54 7.95 7.62
CA HIS A 144 -15.31 6.75 7.26
C HIS A 144 -15.26 6.48 5.76
N PRO A 145 -15.10 5.20 5.36
CA PRO A 145 -15.14 4.81 3.96
C PRO A 145 -16.55 5.00 3.39
N VAL A 146 -16.65 5.62 2.23
CA VAL A 146 -17.92 5.89 1.56
C VAL A 146 -18.04 4.96 0.33
N ARG A 147 -19.06 4.10 0.34
CA ARG A 147 -19.38 3.28 -0.83
C ARG A 147 -20.03 4.12 -1.93
N SER A 148 -19.38 4.20 -3.06
CA SER A 148 -19.94 4.88 -4.23
C SER A 148 -21.14 4.13 -4.83
N LYS A 149 -22.17 4.88 -5.21
CA LYS A 149 -23.31 4.36 -6.00
C LYS A 149 -23.05 4.40 -7.51
N ASN A 150 -21.95 5.01 -7.93
CA ASN A 150 -21.62 5.28 -9.33
C ASN A 150 -20.33 4.56 -9.79
N GLY A 151 -19.91 3.50 -9.09
CA GLY A 151 -18.74 2.69 -9.49
C GLY A 151 -17.39 3.32 -9.22
N LEU A 152 -17.31 4.40 -8.41
CA LEU A 152 -16.03 4.93 -7.94
C LEU A 152 -15.43 4.01 -6.88
N LEU A 153 -14.12 4.01 -6.78
CA LEU A 153 -13.39 3.19 -5.82
C LEU A 153 -13.21 3.97 -4.51
N THR A 154 -13.26 3.25 -3.40
CA THR A 154 -12.85 3.77 -2.09
C THR A 154 -11.43 3.32 -1.78
N THR A 155 -10.65 4.20 -1.20
CA THR A 155 -9.25 3.93 -0.83
C THR A 155 -8.95 4.58 0.51
N ILE A 156 -7.83 4.21 1.15
CA ILE A 156 -7.29 5.00 2.26
C ILE A 156 -6.58 6.21 1.67
N ALA A 157 -6.91 7.41 2.18
CA ALA A 157 -6.22 8.64 1.85
C ALA A 157 -4.88 8.71 2.59
N TRP A 158 -4.91 8.55 3.91
CA TRP A 158 -3.73 8.43 4.77
C TRP A 158 -4.07 7.88 6.15
N GLY A 159 -3.06 7.29 6.80
CA GLY A 159 -3.05 6.98 8.23
C GLY A 159 -1.99 7.83 8.93
N LEU A 160 -2.42 8.67 9.87
CA LEU A 160 -1.56 9.64 10.57
C LEU A 160 -1.99 9.79 12.02
N ASN A 161 -1.04 9.70 12.97
CA ASN A 161 -1.30 9.89 14.41
C ASN A 161 -2.45 9.01 14.96
N GLY A 162 -2.57 7.78 14.51
CA GLY A 162 -3.62 6.86 14.93
C GLY A 162 -4.99 7.10 14.30
N GLN A 163 -5.10 8.07 13.39
CA GLN A 163 -6.32 8.36 12.65
C GLN A 163 -6.17 7.95 11.18
N VAL A 164 -7.26 7.50 10.57
CA VAL A 164 -7.31 7.13 9.16
C VAL A 164 -8.35 7.98 8.44
N ASN A 165 -7.95 8.56 7.33
CA ASN A 165 -8.84 9.26 6.41
C ASN A 165 -8.99 8.44 5.12
N TYR A 166 -10.16 8.55 4.51
CA TYR A 166 -10.54 7.83 3.30
C TYR A 166 -10.77 8.79 2.11
N ALA A 167 -10.67 8.24 0.93
CA ALA A 167 -10.94 8.98 -0.30
C ALA A 167 -11.72 8.09 -1.31
#